data_4df886173e554f19703de2832eea9090
#
_entry.id   4df886173e554f19703de2832eea9090
#
_cell.length_a   1.000
_cell.length_b   1.000
_cell.length_c   1.000
_cell.angle_alpha   90.00
_cell.angle_beta   90.00
_cell.angle_gamma   90.00
#
_symmetry.space_group_name_H-M   'P 1'
#
loop_
_entity.id
_entity.type
_entity.pdbx_description
1 polymer ?
#
loop_
_entity_poly.entity_id
_entity_poly.type
_entity_poly.pdbx_seq_one_letter_code
_entity_poly.pdbx_strand_id
1 'polypeptide(L)'
;MTILINALNREALRRGLLTGEHRITEEVAFSLVRDMSYERASSRDPLTTISEWKGTCSGKHYLLKDLFEELGMRVSLYAGLIHYSVDSCPWLPEHLRTFVAKEPLPDIHNFLRLETRTGFLKLVDATFPSSVRSHGLVVNDFEPTNEMLTILPVEKEF
;
A
#
# COMPACT_ATOMS: atom_id res chain seq x y z
N MET A 1 -19.51 -9.61 6.91
CA MET A 1 -19.13 -9.41 8.34
C MET A 1 -17.93 -8.45 8.33
N THR A 2 -18.04 -7.29 8.98
CA THR A 2 -17.09 -6.16 8.85
C THR A 2 -16.07 -6.14 10.02
N ILE A 3 -15.31 -7.23 10.17
CA ILE A 3 -14.37 -7.39 11.29
C ILE A 3 -13.18 -6.44 11.16
N LEU A 4 -12.57 -6.39 9.98
CA LEU A 4 -11.37 -5.58 9.74
C LEU A 4 -11.72 -4.09 9.68
N ILE A 5 -12.85 -3.72 9.07
CA ILE A 5 -13.35 -2.34 9.08
C ILE A 5 -13.54 -1.83 10.50
N ASN A 6 -14.15 -2.63 11.38
CA ASN A 6 -14.35 -2.25 12.77
C ASN A 6 -13.03 -2.17 13.56
N ALA A 7 -12.09 -3.08 13.30
CA ALA A 7 -10.77 -3.05 13.92
C ALA A 7 -9.98 -1.81 13.48
N LEU A 8 -9.97 -1.51 12.17
CA LEU A 8 -9.31 -0.34 11.61
C LEU A 8 -9.89 0.97 12.17
N ASN A 9 -11.21 1.08 12.20
CA ASN A 9 -11.89 2.27 12.73
C ASN A 9 -11.53 2.51 14.20
N ARG A 10 -11.63 1.48 15.04
CA ARG A 10 -11.29 1.56 16.46
C ARG A 10 -9.83 1.97 16.69
N GLU A 11 -8.90 1.39 15.94
CA GLU A 11 -7.48 1.69 16.09
C GLU A 11 -7.14 3.09 15.56
N ALA A 12 -7.76 3.53 14.47
CA ALA A 12 -7.61 4.89 13.95
C ALA A 12 -8.15 5.95 14.93
N LEU A 13 -9.30 5.70 15.56
CA LEU A 13 -9.84 6.56 16.61
C LEU A 13 -8.91 6.61 17.84
N ARG A 14 -8.40 5.48 18.29
CA ARG A 14 -7.44 5.39 19.41
C ARG A 14 -6.16 6.20 19.14
N ARG A 15 -5.74 6.27 17.89
CA ARG A 15 -4.55 7.03 17.45
C ARG A 15 -4.84 8.50 17.16
N GLY A 16 -6.10 8.93 17.23
CA GLY A 16 -6.50 10.30 16.90
C GLY A 16 -6.44 10.64 15.41
N LEU A 17 -6.43 9.62 14.54
CA LEU A 17 -6.41 9.78 13.09
C LEU A 17 -7.82 10.01 12.51
N LEU A 18 -8.84 9.60 13.25
CA LEU A 18 -10.24 9.88 12.98
C LEU A 18 -10.88 10.53 14.22
N THR A 19 -11.93 11.33 14.00
CA THR A 19 -12.70 11.98 15.07
C THR A 19 -14.19 11.71 14.88
N GLY A 20 -14.89 11.34 15.95
CA GLY A 20 -16.33 11.07 15.93
C GLY A 20 -16.71 9.77 15.21
N GLU A 21 -17.98 9.64 14.85
CA GLU A 21 -18.47 8.49 14.06
C GLU A 21 -18.16 8.71 12.57
N HIS A 22 -17.11 8.08 12.09
CA HIS A 22 -16.77 8.07 10.68
C HIS A 22 -17.06 6.70 10.06
N ARG A 23 -17.71 6.74 8.89
CA ARG A 23 -17.82 5.55 8.05
C ARG A 23 -16.50 5.34 7.33
N ILE A 24 -15.93 4.14 7.43
CA ILE A 24 -14.79 3.75 6.62
C ILE A 24 -15.28 3.52 5.19
N THR A 25 -14.89 4.42 4.30
CA THR A 25 -15.04 4.30 2.84
C THR A 25 -13.77 3.71 2.24
N GLU A 26 -13.81 3.36 0.96
CA GLU A 26 -12.61 2.91 0.23
C GLU A 26 -11.46 3.93 0.29
N GLU A 27 -11.76 5.21 0.16
CA GLU A 27 -10.77 6.29 0.25
C GLU A 27 -10.16 6.40 1.65
N VAL A 28 -10.99 6.32 2.69
CA VAL A 28 -10.54 6.36 4.09
C VAL A 28 -9.70 5.12 4.40
N ALA A 29 -10.16 3.92 4.01
CA ALA A 29 -9.39 2.68 4.19
C ALA A 29 -8.03 2.76 3.51
N PHE A 30 -7.99 3.19 2.25
CA PHE A 30 -6.75 3.39 1.50
C PHE A 30 -5.81 4.36 2.23
N SER A 31 -6.28 5.54 2.59
CA SER A 31 -5.46 6.59 3.20
C SER A 31 -4.88 6.14 4.54
N LEU A 32 -5.68 5.48 5.38
CA LEU A 32 -5.21 4.95 6.66
C LEU A 32 -4.14 3.87 6.48
N VAL A 33 -4.36 2.92 5.56
CA VAL A 33 -3.38 1.84 5.30
C VAL A 33 -2.12 2.40 4.64
N ARG A 34 -2.25 3.30 3.66
CA ARG A 34 -1.11 3.98 3.03
C ARG A 34 -0.22 4.66 4.07
N ASP A 35 -0.81 5.37 5.03
CA ASP A 35 -0.08 6.18 6.02
C ASP A 35 0.41 5.38 7.24
N MET A 36 0.15 4.08 7.31
CA MET A 36 0.86 3.20 8.26
C MET A 36 2.36 3.22 7.97
N SER A 37 3.19 3.09 9.01
CA SER A 37 4.65 3.01 8.86
C SER A 37 5.06 1.90 7.89
N TYR A 38 6.01 2.20 6.99
CA TYR A 38 6.59 1.19 6.11
C TYR A 38 7.67 0.41 6.85
N GLU A 39 7.23 -0.56 7.63
CA GLU A 39 8.08 -1.43 8.45
C GLU A 39 7.52 -2.84 8.43
N ARG A 40 8.38 -3.82 8.70
CA ARG A 40 7.94 -5.19 8.86
C ARG A 40 7.17 -5.34 10.18
N ALA A 41 5.90 -5.75 10.08
CA ALA A 41 5.12 -6.18 11.24
C ALA A 41 5.54 -7.59 11.69
N SER A 42 5.15 -8.00 12.90
CA SER A 42 5.43 -9.34 13.43
C SER A 42 4.76 -10.45 12.61
N SER A 43 3.67 -10.14 11.93
CA SER A 43 2.97 -11.00 10.98
C SER A 43 2.41 -10.18 9.82
N ARG A 44 2.11 -10.84 8.68
CA ARG A 44 1.36 -10.25 7.55
C ARG A 44 -0.16 -10.37 7.73
N ASP A 45 -0.60 -10.92 8.84
CA ASP A 45 -2.02 -11.00 9.18
C ASP A 45 -2.64 -9.59 9.26
N PRO A 46 -3.82 -9.35 8.66
CA PRO A 46 -4.47 -8.04 8.65
C PRO A 46 -4.71 -7.42 10.03
N LEU A 47 -5.13 -8.21 11.02
CA LEU A 47 -5.34 -7.71 12.38
C LEU A 47 -4.03 -7.31 13.06
N THR A 48 -2.94 -8.04 12.80
CA THR A 48 -1.60 -7.69 13.28
C THR A 48 -1.12 -6.39 12.65
N THR A 49 -1.29 -6.23 11.33
CA THR A 49 -0.96 -4.99 10.61
C THR A 49 -1.71 -3.79 11.18
N ILE A 50 -3.01 -3.94 11.50
CA ILE A 50 -3.80 -2.90 12.16
C ILE A 50 -3.27 -2.59 13.56
N SER A 51 -3.07 -3.61 14.39
CA SER A 51 -2.70 -3.40 15.80
C SER A 51 -1.31 -2.79 15.97
N GLU A 52 -0.34 -3.19 15.14
CA GLU A 52 1.01 -2.65 15.14
C GLU A 52 1.12 -1.34 14.32
N TRP A 53 0.13 -1.04 13.49
CA TRP A 53 0.04 0.14 12.60
C TRP A 53 1.24 0.29 11.67
N LYS A 54 1.68 -0.83 11.11
CA LYS A 54 2.80 -0.90 10.18
C LYS A 54 2.70 -2.11 9.27
N GLY A 55 3.36 -2.02 8.11
CA GLY A 55 3.43 -3.11 7.15
C GLY A 55 4.35 -2.76 5.99
N THR A 56 4.97 -3.79 5.40
CA THR A 56 5.61 -3.67 4.08
C THR A 56 4.56 -3.74 2.97
N CYS A 57 4.96 -3.71 1.70
CA CYS A 57 4.03 -3.81 0.58
C CYS A 57 3.06 -4.99 0.73
N SER A 58 3.55 -6.18 1.08
CA SER A 58 2.67 -7.35 1.26
C SER A 58 1.69 -7.18 2.42
N GLY A 59 2.14 -6.77 3.61
CA GLY A 59 1.26 -6.60 4.78
C GLY A 59 0.16 -5.57 4.53
N LYS A 60 0.52 -4.42 3.96
CA LYS A 60 -0.44 -3.36 3.63
C LYS A 60 -1.44 -3.80 2.55
N HIS A 61 -0.98 -4.45 1.49
CA HIS A 61 -1.88 -4.84 0.41
C HIS A 61 -2.76 -6.05 0.76
N TYR A 62 -2.31 -6.98 1.61
CA TYR A 62 -3.17 -8.03 2.14
C TYR A 62 -4.30 -7.43 2.98
N LEU A 63 -3.97 -6.53 3.91
CA LEU A 63 -4.95 -5.81 4.70
C LEU A 63 -5.93 -5.02 3.81
N LEU A 64 -5.42 -4.24 2.87
CA LEU A 64 -6.26 -3.39 2.02
C LEU A 64 -7.18 -4.20 1.11
N LYS A 65 -6.70 -5.35 0.60
CA LYS A 65 -7.53 -6.29 -0.16
C LYS A 65 -8.72 -6.74 0.67
N ASP A 66 -8.49 -7.24 1.87
CA ASP A 66 -9.55 -7.77 2.72
C ASP A 66 -10.52 -6.67 3.18
N LEU A 67 -10.04 -5.44 3.43
CA LEU A 67 -10.89 -4.27 3.71
C LEU A 67 -11.78 -3.92 2.52
N PHE A 68 -11.26 -3.91 1.31
CA PHE A 68 -12.04 -3.65 0.10
C PHE A 68 -13.09 -4.74 -0.15
N GLU A 69 -12.76 -6.01 0.11
CA GLU A 69 -13.74 -7.11 0.04
C GLU A 69 -14.84 -6.96 1.10
N GLU A 70 -14.52 -6.54 2.33
CA GLU A 70 -15.53 -6.22 3.35
C GLU A 70 -16.41 -5.02 2.96
N LEU A 71 -15.90 -4.09 2.15
CA LEU A 71 -16.66 -2.98 1.55
C LEU A 71 -17.49 -3.41 0.32
N GLY A 72 -17.42 -4.69 -0.08
CA GLY A 72 -18.18 -5.23 -1.21
C GLY A 72 -17.54 -4.99 -2.57
N MET A 73 -16.26 -4.65 -2.62
CA MET A 73 -15.50 -4.42 -3.86
C MET A 73 -14.89 -5.72 -4.38
N ARG A 74 -14.71 -5.80 -5.69
CA ARG A 74 -13.93 -6.87 -6.32
C ARG A 74 -12.50 -6.42 -6.47
N VAL A 75 -11.60 -7.15 -5.83
CA VAL A 75 -10.19 -6.79 -5.80
C VAL A 75 -9.32 -8.06 -5.88
N SER A 76 -8.21 -7.97 -6.59
CA SER A 76 -7.25 -9.05 -6.73
C SER A 76 -5.86 -8.59 -6.32
N LEU A 77 -5.13 -9.46 -5.64
CA LEU A 77 -3.74 -9.24 -5.29
C LEU A 77 -2.84 -9.67 -6.46
N TYR A 78 -1.89 -8.82 -6.80
CA TYR A 78 -0.85 -9.07 -7.79
C TYR A 78 0.52 -9.00 -7.15
N ALA A 79 1.45 -9.70 -7.76
CA ALA A 79 2.87 -9.58 -7.47
C ALA A 79 3.60 -9.20 -8.76
N GLY A 80 4.57 -8.32 -8.66
CA GLY A 80 5.35 -7.85 -9.79
C GLY A 80 6.84 -7.90 -9.51
N LEU A 81 7.63 -8.33 -10.51
CA LEU A 81 9.08 -8.21 -10.45
C LEU A 81 9.48 -6.76 -10.71
N ILE A 82 10.22 -6.20 -9.77
CA ILE A 82 10.79 -4.85 -9.84
C ILE A 82 12.31 -4.92 -9.64
N HIS A 83 13.02 -3.85 -10.06
CA HIS A 83 14.46 -3.74 -9.79
C HIS A 83 14.79 -2.38 -9.17
N TYR A 84 15.50 -2.41 -8.04
CA TYR A 84 16.13 -1.23 -7.49
C TYR A 84 17.41 -0.93 -8.26
N SER A 85 17.50 0.25 -8.86
CA SER A 85 18.66 0.73 -9.60
C SER A 85 18.97 2.18 -9.23
N VAL A 86 20.09 2.70 -9.68
CA VAL A 86 20.44 4.12 -9.46
C VAL A 86 19.43 5.04 -10.13
N ASP A 87 18.97 4.68 -11.33
CA ASP A 87 18.05 5.50 -12.12
C ASP A 87 16.62 5.47 -11.57
N SER A 88 16.16 4.28 -11.14
CA SER A 88 14.80 4.11 -10.61
C SER A 88 14.65 4.59 -9.16
N CYS A 89 15.74 4.66 -8.41
CA CYS A 89 15.73 4.98 -6.97
C CYS A 89 16.71 6.10 -6.60
N PRO A 90 16.55 7.33 -7.15
CA PRO A 90 17.47 8.44 -6.85
C PRO A 90 17.43 8.87 -5.37
N TRP A 91 16.39 8.46 -4.65
CA TRP A 91 16.17 8.73 -3.23
C TRP A 91 16.93 7.78 -2.28
N LEU A 92 17.58 6.72 -2.82
CA LEU A 92 18.38 5.83 -1.99
C LEU A 92 19.57 6.56 -1.35
N PRO A 93 19.90 6.27 -0.08
CA PRO A 93 21.14 6.72 0.55
C PRO A 93 22.37 6.30 -0.26
N GLU A 94 23.44 7.10 -0.19
CA GLU A 94 24.64 6.91 -1.02
C GLU A 94 25.23 5.49 -0.93
N HIS A 95 25.31 4.91 0.27
CA HIS A 95 25.83 3.55 0.46
C HIS A 95 24.98 2.49 -0.25
N LEU A 96 23.65 2.65 -0.33
CA LEU A 96 22.76 1.75 -1.06
C LEU A 96 22.83 2.02 -2.57
N ARG A 97 22.93 3.27 -2.99
CA ARG A 97 23.13 3.63 -4.40
C ARG A 97 24.41 3.01 -4.96
N THR A 98 25.50 3.04 -4.21
CA THR A 98 26.75 2.39 -4.58
C THR A 98 26.58 0.88 -4.73
N PHE A 99 25.74 0.27 -3.92
CA PHE A 99 25.44 -1.16 -3.99
C PHE A 99 24.65 -1.50 -5.26
N VAL A 100 23.51 -0.82 -5.50
CA VAL A 100 22.65 -1.08 -6.68
C VAL A 100 23.27 -0.61 -8.00
N ALA A 101 24.29 0.26 -7.97
CA ALA A 101 25.05 0.67 -9.15
C ALA A 101 25.91 -0.46 -9.74
N LYS A 102 26.29 -1.44 -8.92
CA LYS A 102 27.04 -2.61 -9.39
C LYS A 102 26.16 -3.60 -10.12
N GLU A 103 24.97 -3.83 -9.57
CA GLU A 103 23.97 -4.71 -10.13
C GLU A 103 22.58 -4.28 -9.59
N PRO A 104 21.58 -4.09 -10.46
CA PRO A 104 20.21 -3.82 -10.02
C PRO A 104 19.69 -4.97 -9.14
N LEU A 105 19.06 -4.61 -8.03
CA LEU A 105 18.56 -5.59 -7.06
C LEU A 105 17.12 -5.97 -7.38
N PRO A 106 16.82 -7.23 -7.75
CA PRO A 106 15.46 -7.69 -7.98
C PRO A 106 14.70 -7.84 -6.67
N ASP A 107 13.41 -7.53 -6.71
CA ASP A 107 12.48 -7.75 -5.60
C ASP A 107 11.07 -8.04 -6.13
N ILE A 108 10.22 -8.64 -5.29
CA ILE A 108 8.82 -8.87 -5.58
C ILE A 108 7.97 -7.86 -4.83
N HIS A 109 7.28 -7.04 -5.62
CA HIS A 109 6.38 -6.02 -5.12
C HIS A 109 4.92 -6.48 -5.20
N ASN A 110 4.17 -6.30 -4.11
CA ASN A 110 2.73 -6.57 -4.09
C ASN A 110 1.93 -5.27 -4.30
N PHE A 111 0.88 -5.37 -5.09
CA PHE A 111 -0.09 -4.32 -5.34
C PHE A 111 -1.47 -4.93 -5.65
N LEU A 112 -2.50 -4.10 -5.81
CA LEU A 112 -3.86 -4.58 -6.07
C LEU A 112 -4.34 -4.14 -7.44
N ARG A 113 -5.28 -4.91 -7.98
CA ARG A 113 -6.16 -4.47 -9.07
C ARG A 113 -7.60 -4.49 -8.59
N LEU A 114 -8.22 -3.33 -8.63
CA LEU A 114 -9.60 -3.08 -8.22
C LEU A 114 -10.49 -3.04 -9.46
N GLU A 115 -11.51 -3.90 -9.50
CA GLU A 115 -12.51 -3.87 -10.58
C GLU A 115 -13.47 -2.71 -10.37
N THR A 116 -13.50 -1.80 -11.32
CA THR A 116 -14.45 -0.69 -11.34
C THR A 116 -15.84 -1.16 -11.79
N ARG A 117 -16.86 -0.33 -11.60
CA ARG A 117 -18.25 -0.63 -12.06
C ARG A 117 -18.36 -0.86 -13.58
N THR A 118 -17.40 -0.35 -14.35
CA THR A 118 -17.33 -0.55 -15.81
C THR A 118 -16.52 -1.77 -16.22
N GLY A 119 -16.01 -2.57 -15.26
CA GLY A 119 -15.17 -3.74 -15.49
C GLY A 119 -13.70 -3.42 -15.77
N PHE A 120 -13.30 -2.15 -15.68
CA PHE A 120 -11.89 -1.76 -15.78
C PHE A 120 -11.15 -2.15 -14.51
N LEU A 121 -9.92 -2.66 -14.67
CA LEU A 121 -9.05 -3.02 -13.54
C LEU A 121 -8.12 -1.84 -13.21
N LYS A 122 -8.45 -1.13 -12.14
CA LYS A 122 -7.64 -0.01 -11.63
C LYS A 122 -6.50 -0.54 -10.77
N LEU A 123 -5.28 -0.10 -11.04
CA LEU A 123 -4.12 -0.35 -10.17
C LEU A 123 -4.26 0.42 -8.86
N VAL A 124 -3.98 -0.24 -7.73
CA VAL A 124 -3.97 0.36 -6.39
C VAL A 124 -2.70 -0.04 -5.67
N ASP A 125 -1.92 0.94 -5.25
CA ASP A 125 -0.65 0.77 -4.53
C ASP A 125 -0.59 1.73 -3.33
N ALA A 126 -0.64 1.17 -2.13
CA ALA A 126 -0.63 1.87 -0.84
C ALA A 126 0.70 1.69 -0.08
N THR A 127 1.79 1.47 -0.78
CA THR A 127 3.07 1.07 -0.17
C THR A 127 3.66 2.14 0.72
N PHE A 128 3.92 3.33 0.19
CA PHE A 128 4.60 4.37 0.92
C PHE A 128 3.67 5.40 1.54
N PRO A 129 3.92 5.80 2.81
CA PRO A 129 3.12 6.80 3.50
C PRO A 129 3.33 8.20 2.88
N SER A 130 2.34 9.08 3.07
CA SER A 130 2.38 10.45 2.55
C SER A 130 3.58 11.26 3.06
N SER A 131 4.10 10.92 4.23
CA SER A 131 5.26 11.57 4.86
C SER A 131 6.56 11.47 4.07
N VAL A 132 6.70 10.48 3.18
CA VAL A 132 7.93 10.31 2.37
C VAL A 132 7.83 10.90 0.95
N ARG A 133 6.71 11.53 0.61
CA ARG A 133 6.48 12.15 -0.70
C ARG A 133 7.56 13.18 -1.04
N SER A 134 7.96 14.00 -0.07
CA SER A 134 8.99 15.03 -0.24
C SER A 134 10.39 14.47 -0.52
N HIS A 135 10.61 13.18 -0.29
CA HIS A 135 11.87 12.49 -0.56
C HIS A 135 11.94 11.85 -1.95
N GLY A 136 10.94 12.06 -2.81
CA GLY A 136 10.92 11.57 -4.19
C GLY A 136 10.41 10.14 -4.35
N LEU A 137 9.87 9.51 -3.31
CA LEU A 137 9.21 8.21 -3.41
C LEU A 137 7.82 8.34 -4.02
N VAL A 138 7.37 7.31 -4.74
CA VAL A 138 6.01 7.24 -5.29
C VAL A 138 5.01 7.10 -4.15
N VAL A 139 4.17 8.10 -3.97
CA VAL A 139 3.07 8.10 -3.00
C VAL A 139 1.77 8.37 -3.74
N ASN A 140 0.85 7.43 -3.66
CA ASN A 140 -0.45 7.53 -4.32
C ASN A 140 -1.51 8.14 -3.41
N ASP A 141 -2.49 8.80 -4.03
CA ASP A 141 -3.75 9.21 -3.43
C ASP A 141 -4.90 8.44 -4.09
N PHE A 142 -5.92 8.11 -3.31
CA PHE A 142 -7.08 7.37 -3.84
C PHE A 142 -8.05 8.36 -4.49
N GLU A 143 -8.07 8.34 -5.81
CA GLU A 143 -9.03 9.10 -6.60
C GLU A 143 -9.83 8.15 -7.51
N PRO A 144 -11.15 8.38 -7.70
CA PRO A 144 -12.00 7.49 -8.49
C PRO A 144 -11.55 7.33 -9.94
N THR A 145 -10.95 8.38 -10.53
CA THR A 145 -10.65 8.47 -11.97
C THR A 145 -9.18 8.27 -12.32
N ASN A 146 -8.25 8.36 -11.36
CA ASN A 146 -6.82 8.28 -11.63
C ASN A 146 -6.28 6.87 -11.39
N GLU A 147 -5.43 6.40 -12.28
CA GLU A 147 -4.59 5.23 -12.02
C GLU A 147 -3.45 5.62 -11.07
N MET A 148 -3.11 4.69 -10.19
CA MET A 148 -1.94 4.82 -9.35
C MET A 148 -0.70 4.27 -10.07
N LEU A 149 0.47 4.62 -9.57
CA LEU A 149 1.74 4.05 -10.00
C LEU A 149 2.21 3.02 -8.98
N THR A 150 2.83 1.94 -9.45
CA THR A 150 3.64 1.08 -8.59
C THR A 150 4.88 1.84 -8.12
N ILE A 151 5.45 1.43 -6.99
CA ILE A 151 6.63 2.11 -6.40
C ILE A 151 7.83 2.16 -7.34
N LEU A 152 7.97 1.17 -8.20
CA LEU A 152 8.94 1.05 -9.29
C LEU A 152 8.26 0.41 -10.50
N PRO A 153 8.79 0.60 -11.71
CA PRO A 153 8.28 -0.11 -12.89
C PRO A 153 8.25 -1.62 -12.69
N VAL A 154 7.11 -2.22 -13.00
CA VAL A 154 6.92 -3.68 -12.95
C VAL A 154 7.30 -4.26 -14.30
N GLU A 155 8.27 -5.18 -14.32
CA GLU A 155 8.76 -5.83 -15.54
C GLU A 155 7.92 -7.08 -15.89
N LYS A 156 7.40 -7.78 -14.87
CA LYS A 156 6.57 -8.97 -15.02
C LYS A 156 5.59 -9.08 -13.87
N GLU A 157 4.33 -9.32 -14.20
CA GLU A 157 3.25 -9.57 -13.23
C GLU A 157 2.98 -11.08 -13.05
N PHE A 158 2.51 -11.43 -11.83
CA PHE A 158 2.13 -12.79 -11.47
C PHE A 158 0.75 -12.82 -10.80
#